data_b4e4698b0c4f036b5545acd320e5ec29
#
_entry.id   b4e4698b0c4f036b5545acd320e5ec29
#
_cell.length_a   1.000
_cell.length_b   1.000
_cell.length_c   1.000
_cell.angle_alpha   90.00
_cell.angle_beta   90.00
_cell.angle_gamma   90.00
#
_symmetry.space_group_name_H-M   'P 1'
#
loop_
_entity.id
_entity.type
_entity.pdbx_description
1 polymer ?
#
loop_
_entity_poly.entity_id
_entity_poly.type
_entity_poly.pdbx_seq_one_letter_code
_entity_poly.pdbx_strand_id
1 'polypeptide(L)'
;MNQFLRQNIAEIDEIPLEEHLVNIDLPPAEMAIYMELDAHLKSLEMDRKKATRSKKNTTGDKARRMQDALEDSADAEEALLKRCSHFDLTGESENAMGACDKIIEVRQQQFDDCIADVRSNLEAAFTHRKNIVKADKDWEGEKETTGLEVADMLERFVERVANGKGVIGFTDAEINAKLASILELAEEDSLENPDRLHQQFLLCQFDDKDLVLDDEKLGVSLAVRKAAKNKLEKSGGYDADYWLYRMKYALREHSHQVNAICKELAGRMRSLRYFRWVRDLNDDKKTVVCDSFANPRGKETSCGCENGKVVGTEAGVLSCCGHVGCLDCLKKFAAREECVCGSCTVAVSSNDLVAAKGLCGGENGELKDGGKWGAKLTSLVGKVAELVKDGDRVIVFVQFKDLKEKVSEALSVNGVKNVLVKGTFSQQIKALDFMQKDVLATGDPRVLLLTMDDESSSGINLTNANHAVFVHPLLADGQQMYNAYETQAIGRIRRYGQKKTCKIWRYLCNDTIDTEIYKNYGVPLV
;
A
#
# COMPACT_ATOMS: atom_id res chain seq x y z
N MET A 1 22.18 -3.80 49.68
CA MET A 1 21.41 -4.10 48.48
C MET A 1 22.07 -5.12 47.55
N ASN A 2 23.40 -5.22 47.48
CA ASN A 2 24.09 -6.17 46.60
C ASN A 2 23.98 -7.68 46.94
N GLN A 3 23.30 -8.05 47.98
CA GLN A 3 23.11 -9.46 48.38
C GLN A 3 21.79 -10.08 47.86
N PHE A 4 20.88 -9.27 47.29
CA PHE A 4 19.56 -9.73 46.84
C PHE A 4 19.40 -9.79 45.33
N LEU A 5 20.38 -9.33 44.55
CA LEU A 5 20.42 -9.38 43.10
C LEU A 5 21.56 -10.27 42.61
N ARG A 6 21.56 -11.55 42.99
CA ARG A 6 22.31 -12.54 42.22
C ARG A 6 21.54 -12.87 40.95
N GLN A 7 21.83 -12.17 39.86
CA GLN A 7 21.62 -12.72 38.53
C GLN A 7 22.67 -13.84 38.36
N ASN A 8 22.20 -15.07 38.32
CA ASN A 8 23.05 -16.20 37.92
C ASN A 8 23.21 -16.16 36.39
N ILE A 9 23.88 -15.17 35.88
CA ILE A 9 24.18 -15.01 34.46
C ILE A 9 24.95 -16.22 33.93
N ALA A 10 25.86 -16.78 34.71
CA ALA A 10 26.65 -17.95 34.35
C ALA A 10 25.78 -19.21 34.07
N GLU A 11 24.71 -19.45 34.83
CA GLU A 11 23.85 -20.64 34.64
C GLU A 11 22.93 -20.50 33.42
N ILE A 12 22.62 -19.26 32.97
CA ILE A 12 21.79 -19.02 31.77
C ILE A 12 22.62 -19.26 30.49
N ASP A 13 23.89 -18.90 30.51
CA ASP A 13 24.82 -19.12 29.39
C ASP A 13 25.11 -20.61 29.13
N GLU A 14 24.94 -21.47 30.15
CA GLU A 14 25.07 -22.93 30.03
C GLU A 14 23.87 -23.59 29.32
N ILE A 15 22.70 -22.89 29.17
CA ILE A 15 21.52 -23.44 28.47
C ILE A 15 21.78 -23.35 26.96
N PRO A 16 21.88 -24.51 26.26
CA PRO A 16 22.14 -24.51 24.84
C PRO A 16 21.08 -23.76 24.06
N LEU A 17 21.50 -22.94 23.11
CA LEU A 17 20.64 -22.15 22.22
C LEU A 17 21.00 -22.47 20.76
N GLU A 18 20.00 -22.84 19.99
CA GLU A 18 20.10 -23.02 18.54
C GLU A 18 19.20 -21.99 17.87
N GLU A 19 19.73 -21.30 16.88
CA GLU A 19 18.98 -20.30 16.11
C GLU A 19 18.81 -20.74 14.67
N HIS A 20 17.58 -20.66 14.16
CA HIS A 20 17.20 -21.04 12.82
C HIS A 20 16.53 -19.88 12.11
N LEU A 21 17.09 -19.49 10.96
CA LEU A 21 16.48 -18.53 10.05
C LEU A 21 15.74 -19.28 8.95
N VAL A 22 14.45 -19.04 8.85
CA VAL A 22 13.58 -19.64 7.83
C VAL A 22 13.22 -18.57 6.81
N ASN A 23 13.89 -18.62 5.67
CA ASN A 23 13.62 -17.72 4.56
C ASN A 23 12.49 -18.28 3.69
N ILE A 24 11.51 -17.45 3.37
CA ILE A 24 10.35 -17.79 2.56
C ILE A 24 10.35 -16.92 1.31
N ASP A 25 10.28 -17.55 0.17
CA ASP A 25 9.98 -16.85 -1.08
C ASP A 25 8.47 -16.76 -1.23
N LEU A 26 7.95 -15.53 -1.28
CA LEU A 26 6.52 -15.33 -1.50
C LEU A 26 6.15 -15.81 -2.90
N PRO A 27 5.08 -16.61 -3.06
CA PRO A 27 4.51 -16.90 -4.36
C PRO A 27 4.20 -15.59 -5.10
N PRO A 28 4.27 -15.56 -6.43
CA PRO A 28 4.15 -14.33 -7.19
C PRO A 28 2.86 -13.55 -6.97
N ALA A 29 1.73 -14.22 -6.74
CA ALA A 29 0.47 -13.55 -6.41
C ALA A 29 0.55 -12.84 -5.05
N GLU A 30 1.12 -13.47 -4.04
CA GLU A 30 1.33 -12.85 -2.72
C GLU A 30 2.35 -11.71 -2.81
N MET A 31 3.45 -11.92 -3.55
CA MET A 31 4.44 -10.87 -3.81
C MET A 31 3.82 -9.69 -4.57
N ALA A 32 2.94 -9.96 -5.54
CA ALA A 32 2.22 -8.90 -6.28
C ALA A 32 1.37 -8.03 -5.35
N ILE A 33 0.62 -8.65 -4.44
CA ILE A 33 -0.21 -7.96 -3.45
C ILE A 33 0.66 -7.12 -2.51
N TYR A 34 1.80 -7.68 -2.06
CA TYR A 34 2.77 -6.96 -1.23
C TYR A 34 3.36 -5.75 -1.95
N MET A 35 3.86 -5.92 -3.17
CA MET A 35 4.50 -4.85 -3.95
C MET A 35 3.51 -3.74 -4.31
N GLU A 36 2.26 -4.06 -4.57
CA GLU A 36 1.21 -3.05 -4.80
C GLU A 36 1.00 -2.18 -3.56
N LEU A 37 0.89 -2.79 -2.39
CA LEU A 37 0.75 -2.03 -1.15
C LEU A 37 1.96 -1.12 -0.92
N ASP A 38 3.18 -1.63 -1.10
CA ASP A 38 4.42 -0.83 -0.96
C ASP A 38 4.46 0.34 -1.96
N ALA A 39 4.13 0.09 -3.23
CA ALA A 39 4.04 1.14 -4.25
C ALA A 39 2.94 2.17 -3.94
N HIS A 40 1.78 1.73 -3.44
CA HIS A 40 0.69 2.61 -3.07
C HIS A 40 1.06 3.50 -1.88
N LEU A 41 1.65 2.94 -0.83
CA LEU A 41 2.12 3.69 0.34
C LEU A 41 3.21 4.71 -0.04
N LYS A 42 4.14 4.34 -0.93
CA LYS A 42 5.15 5.28 -1.48
C LYS A 42 4.49 6.41 -2.28
N SER A 43 3.47 6.13 -3.08
CA SER A 43 2.76 7.15 -3.88
C SER A 43 2.02 8.18 -3.03
N LEU A 44 1.62 7.80 -1.81
CA LEU A 44 1.00 8.68 -0.84
C LEU A 44 2.02 9.55 -0.08
N GLU A 45 3.33 9.47 -0.45
CA GLU A 45 4.43 10.15 0.24
C GLU A 45 4.47 9.80 1.74
N MET A 46 4.10 8.58 2.06
CA MET A 46 4.22 8.07 3.42
C MET A 46 5.68 7.73 3.69
N ASP A 47 6.33 8.57 4.49
CA ASP A 47 7.63 8.23 5.06
C ASP A 47 7.43 7.03 5.99
N ARG A 48 8.08 5.90 5.71
CA ARG A 48 7.93 4.63 6.47
C ARG A 48 8.02 4.84 7.98
N LYS A 49 8.71 5.89 8.44
CA LYS A 49 8.97 6.18 9.85
C LYS A 49 8.14 7.33 10.48
N LYS A 50 7.28 8.03 9.75
CA LYS A 50 6.63 9.27 10.23
C LYS A 50 5.12 9.32 10.17
N ALA A 51 4.45 8.28 9.76
CA ALA A 51 3.00 8.24 9.75
C ALA A 51 2.42 7.91 11.14
N THR A 52 2.95 8.52 12.19
CA THR A 52 2.23 8.59 13.45
C THR A 52 0.91 9.30 13.21
N ARG A 53 -0.18 8.70 13.64
CA ARG A 53 -1.53 9.28 13.66
C ARG A 53 -1.47 10.73 14.14
N SER A 54 -1.23 11.65 13.23
CA SER A 54 -1.45 13.07 13.52
C SER A 54 -2.96 13.23 13.68
N LYS A 55 -3.40 13.35 14.92
CA LYS A 55 -4.79 13.66 15.32
C LYS A 55 -5.25 15.04 14.87
N LYS A 56 -4.56 15.71 13.96
CA LYS A 56 -4.94 17.00 13.40
C LYS A 56 -5.62 16.80 12.05
N ASN A 57 -6.94 16.90 12.06
CA ASN A 57 -7.85 17.33 10.97
C ASN A 57 -7.25 17.36 9.55
N THR A 58 -6.89 16.22 9.01
CA THR A 58 -6.81 16.06 7.56
C THR A 58 -8.18 15.59 7.08
N THR A 59 -9.13 16.52 7.05
CA THR A 59 -10.41 16.34 6.36
C THR A 59 -10.14 16.52 4.88
N GLY A 60 -9.68 15.45 4.20
CA GLY A 60 -9.39 15.48 2.79
C GLY A 60 -9.32 14.06 2.25
N ASP A 61 -9.57 13.92 0.96
CA ASP A 61 -9.55 12.69 0.22
C ASP A 61 -8.20 11.92 0.36
N LYS A 62 -7.07 12.62 0.48
CA LYS A 62 -5.75 12.03 0.78
C LYS A 62 -5.72 11.29 2.12
N ALA A 63 -6.35 11.83 3.15
CA ALA A 63 -6.41 11.19 4.47
C ALA A 63 -7.27 9.92 4.46
N ARG A 64 -8.38 9.95 3.72
CA ARG A 64 -9.24 8.79 3.53
C ARG A 64 -8.49 7.68 2.80
N ARG A 65 -7.82 7.98 1.68
CA ARG A 65 -7.00 7.01 0.93
C ARG A 65 -5.87 6.43 1.75
N MET A 66 -5.23 7.26 2.59
CA MET A 66 -4.19 6.81 3.51
C MET A 66 -4.75 5.84 4.56
N GLN A 67 -5.94 6.12 5.09
CA GLN A 67 -6.61 5.24 6.02
C GLN A 67 -7.05 3.93 5.37
N ASP A 68 -7.58 4.00 4.14
CA ASP A 68 -7.95 2.81 3.36
C ASP A 68 -6.74 1.93 3.03
N ALA A 69 -5.57 2.53 2.76
CA ALA A 69 -4.33 1.80 2.47
C ALA A 69 -3.71 1.15 3.71
N LEU A 70 -3.84 1.78 4.87
CA LEU A 70 -3.34 1.25 6.14
C LEU A 70 -4.26 0.21 6.75
N GLU A 71 -5.53 0.14 6.33
CA GLU A 71 -6.54 -0.68 6.97
C GLU A 71 -6.55 -0.42 8.50
N ASP A 72 -6.39 -1.47 9.33
CA ASP A 72 -6.30 -1.37 10.79
C ASP A 72 -4.86 -1.21 11.31
N SER A 73 -3.88 -0.91 10.44
CA SER A 73 -2.48 -0.74 10.82
C SER A 73 -2.18 0.68 11.30
N ALA A 74 -1.25 0.82 12.24
CA ALA A 74 -0.87 2.13 12.80
C ALA A 74 0.01 2.93 11.85
N ASP A 75 0.85 2.26 11.07
CA ASP A 75 1.78 2.86 10.11
C ASP A 75 2.04 1.94 8.90
N ALA A 76 2.86 2.43 7.97
CA ALA A 76 3.21 1.72 6.76
C ALA A 76 4.06 0.45 7.00
N GLU A 77 4.95 0.49 7.98
CA GLU A 77 5.80 -0.67 8.32
C GLU A 77 4.96 -1.81 8.89
N GLU A 78 4.01 -1.50 9.77
CA GLU A 78 3.04 -2.47 10.29
C GLU A 78 2.19 -3.09 9.17
N ALA A 79 1.64 -2.25 8.29
CA ALA A 79 0.83 -2.72 7.16
C ALA A 79 1.61 -3.67 6.25
N LEU A 80 2.86 -3.35 5.93
CA LEU A 80 3.74 -4.18 5.10
C LEU A 80 4.13 -5.48 5.80
N LEU A 81 4.49 -5.46 7.09
CA LEU A 81 4.80 -6.67 7.87
C LEU A 81 3.62 -7.63 7.95
N LYS A 82 2.42 -7.10 8.18
CA LYS A 82 1.19 -7.90 8.15
C LYS A 82 0.96 -8.52 6.78
N ARG A 83 1.15 -7.74 5.71
CA ARG A 83 0.97 -8.20 4.33
C ARG A 83 1.97 -9.26 3.90
N CYS A 84 3.25 -9.18 4.34
CA CYS A 84 4.23 -10.26 4.19
C CYS A 84 3.82 -11.55 4.89
N SER A 85 3.10 -11.43 6.01
CA SER A 85 2.72 -12.58 6.82
C SER A 85 1.45 -13.27 6.29
N HIS A 86 0.51 -12.49 5.74
CA HIS A 86 -0.72 -13.00 5.13
C HIS A 86 -1.28 -12.00 4.11
N PHE A 87 -1.65 -12.49 2.92
CA PHE A 87 -2.14 -11.66 1.81
C PHE A 87 -3.52 -11.04 2.06
N ASP A 88 -4.35 -11.61 2.95
CA ASP A 88 -5.70 -11.12 3.28
C ASP A 88 -6.04 -11.42 4.74
N LEU A 89 -5.89 -10.44 5.63
CA LEU A 89 -6.20 -10.59 7.05
C LEU A 89 -7.71 -10.59 7.33
N THR A 90 -8.53 -10.01 6.45
CA THR A 90 -10.00 -10.03 6.57
C THR A 90 -10.57 -11.43 6.40
N GLY A 91 -9.83 -12.30 5.69
CA GLY A 91 -10.20 -13.70 5.47
C GLY A 91 -11.33 -13.89 4.48
N GLU A 92 -11.63 -12.89 3.67
CA GLU A 92 -12.67 -12.93 2.66
C GLU A 92 -12.25 -13.70 1.39
N SER A 93 -10.94 -13.89 1.19
CA SER A 93 -10.38 -14.55 0.01
C SER A 93 -9.92 -15.96 0.33
N GLU A 94 -10.20 -16.91 -0.57
CA GLU A 94 -9.81 -18.31 -0.41
C GLU A 94 -8.33 -18.56 -0.70
N ASN A 95 -7.74 -17.73 -1.58
CA ASN A 95 -6.33 -17.79 -1.97
C ASN A 95 -5.86 -16.43 -2.49
N ALA A 96 -4.56 -16.30 -2.77
CA ALA A 96 -3.96 -15.05 -3.23
C ALA A 96 -4.50 -14.59 -4.60
N MET A 97 -4.85 -15.51 -5.50
CA MET A 97 -5.46 -15.13 -6.79
C MET A 97 -6.86 -14.58 -6.61
N GLY A 98 -7.69 -15.17 -5.73
CA GLY A 98 -8.99 -14.62 -5.36
C GLY A 98 -8.89 -13.24 -4.70
N ALA A 99 -7.83 -13.00 -3.92
CA ALA A 99 -7.52 -11.66 -3.40
C ALA A 99 -7.17 -10.69 -4.54
N CYS A 100 -6.39 -11.10 -5.53
CA CYS A 100 -6.09 -10.29 -6.71
C CYS A 100 -7.36 -9.90 -7.49
N ASP A 101 -8.30 -10.83 -7.67
CA ASP A 101 -9.57 -10.55 -8.38
C ASP A 101 -10.40 -9.48 -7.64
N LYS A 102 -10.52 -9.59 -6.32
CA LYS A 102 -11.18 -8.56 -5.50
C LYS A 102 -10.47 -7.20 -5.59
N ILE A 103 -9.14 -7.20 -5.57
CA ILE A 103 -8.35 -5.98 -5.76
C ILE A 103 -8.65 -5.36 -7.13
N ILE A 104 -8.74 -6.16 -8.19
CA ILE A 104 -9.10 -5.69 -9.54
C ILE A 104 -10.47 -5.01 -9.52
N GLU A 105 -11.49 -5.62 -8.89
CA GLU A 105 -12.84 -5.06 -8.80
C GLU A 105 -12.83 -3.71 -8.05
N VAL A 106 -12.19 -3.65 -6.89
CA VAL A 106 -12.07 -2.41 -6.10
C VAL A 106 -11.31 -1.34 -6.87
N ARG A 107 -10.19 -1.69 -7.52
CA ARG A 107 -9.38 -0.73 -8.30
C ARG A 107 -10.12 -0.26 -9.55
N GLN A 108 -10.92 -1.12 -10.18
CA GLN A 108 -11.78 -0.71 -11.29
C GLN A 108 -12.81 0.34 -10.86
N GLN A 109 -13.52 0.09 -9.75
CA GLN A 109 -14.47 1.05 -9.20
C GLN A 109 -13.80 2.39 -8.87
N GLN A 110 -12.68 2.35 -8.17
CA GLN A 110 -11.90 3.56 -7.84
C GLN A 110 -11.40 4.31 -9.07
N PHE A 111 -11.07 3.60 -10.14
CA PHE A 111 -10.67 4.20 -11.41
C PHE A 111 -11.85 4.88 -12.10
N ASP A 112 -13.02 4.24 -12.09
CA ASP A 112 -14.25 4.80 -12.69
C ASP A 112 -14.74 6.03 -11.91
N ASP A 113 -14.64 6.01 -10.57
CA ASP A 113 -14.92 7.17 -9.71
C ASP A 113 -13.97 8.34 -10.05
N CYS A 114 -12.67 8.06 -10.21
CA CYS A 114 -11.70 9.06 -10.62
C CYS A 114 -12.01 9.68 -12.01
N ILE A 115 -12.47 8.87 -12.95
CA ILE A 115 -12.91 9.34 -14.27
C ILE A 115 -14.10 10.29 -14.12
N ALA A 116 -15.09 9.92 -13.31
CA ALA A 116 -16.26 10.75 -13.06
C ALA A 116 -15.87 12.09 -12.41
N ASP A 117 -14.96 12.08 -11.45
CA ASP A 117 -14.45 13.28 -10.78
C ASP A 117 -13.68 14.20 -11.74
N VAL A 118 -12.78 13.64 -12.58
CA VAL A 118 -12.08 14.44 -13.62
C VAL A 118 -13.08 15.08 -14.55
N ARG A 119 -14.05 14.30 -15.06
CA ARG A 119 -15.09 14.79 -15.97
C ARG A 119 -15.91 15.91 -15.34
N SER A 120 -16.43 15.72 -14.14
CA SER A 120 -17.23 16.72 -13.42
C SER A 120 -16.48 18.04 -13.21
N ASN A 121 -15.19 17.95 -12.82
CA ASN A 121 -14.37 19.15 -12.64
C ASN A 121 -14.05 19.86 -13.97
N LEU A 122 -13.84 19.11 -15.06
CA LEU A 122 -13.65 19.69 -16.39
C LEU A 122 -14.93 20.37 -16.92
N GLU A 123 -16.10 19.72 -16.79
CA GLU A 123 -17.41 20.29 -17.15
C GLU A 123 -17.63 21.62 -16.41
N ALA A 124 -17.36 21.66 -15.10
CA ALA A 124 -17.47 22.88 -14.31
C ALA A 124 -16.48 23.96 -14.77
N ALA A 125 -15.22 23.58 -15.02
CA ALA A 125 -14.19 24.51 -15.49
C ALA A 125 -14.55 25.15 -16.86
N PHE A 126 -14.98 24.32 -17.82
CA PHE A 126 -15.44 24.82 -19.13
C PHE A 126 -16.66 25.74 -19.04
N THR A 127 -17.61 25.41 -18.19
CA THR A 127 -18.80 26.23 -17.96
C THR A 127 -18.45 27.58 -17.34
N HIS A 128 -17.58 27.60 -16.33
CA HIS A 128 -17.12 28.86 -15.74
C HIS A 128 -16.35 29.71 -16.76
N ARG A 129 -15.46 29.09 -17.56
CA ARG A 129 -14.74 29.80 -18.62
C ARG A 129 -15.68 30.47 -19.62
N LYS A 130 -16.72 29.75 -20.09
CA LYS A 130 -17.73 30.32 -21.02
C LYS A 130 -18.49 31.49 -20.40
N ASN A 131 -18.90 31.36 -19.16
CA ASN A 131 -19.60 32.42 -18.44
C ASN A 131 -18.73 33.65 -18.23
N ILE A 132 -17.42 33.47 -17.95
CA ILE A 132 -16.45 34.56 -17.83
C ILE A 132 -16.30 35.28 -19.16
N VAL A 133 -16.05 34.57 -20.26
CA VAL A 133 -15.92 35.16 -21.62
C VAL A 133 -17.19 35.90 -22.05
N LYS A 134 -18.38 35.41 -21.66
CA LYS A 134 -19.64 36.06 -21.94
C LYS A 134 -19.85 37.35 -21.13
N ALA A 135 -19.37 37.37 -19.89
CA ALA A 135 -19.52 38.52 -18.99
C ALA A 135 -18.43 39.58 -19.23
N ASP A 136 -17.26 39.18 -19.65
CA ASP A 136 -16.09 40.03 -19.89
C ASP A 136 -15.51 39.68 -21.26
N LYS A 137 -15.98 40.42 -22.32
CA LYS A 137 -15.60 40.16 -23.71
C LYS A 137 -14.13 40.45 -24.02
N ASP A 138 -13.52 41.28 -23.21
CA ASP A 138 -12.11 41.70 -23.34
C ASP A 138 -11.19 40.83 -22.47
N TRP A 139 -11.72 39.78 -21.84
CA TRP A 139 -10.94 38.88 -21.00
C TRP A 139 -10.02 37.99 -21.85
N GLU A 140 -8.75 38.35 -21.89
CA GLU A 140 -7.68 37.58 -22.55
C GLU A 140 -6.96 36.62 -21.59
N GLY A 141 -7.49 36.43 -20.41
CA GLY A 141 -6.82 35.77 -19.30
C GLY A 141 -6.26 36.77 -18.28
N GLU A 142 -6.27 36.43 -17.00
CA GLU A 142 -5.67 37.31 -16.00
C GLU A 142 -4.15 37.30 -16.10
N LYS A 143 -3.59 38.42 -16.54
CA LYS A 143 -2.18 38.73 -16.29
C LYS A 143 -2.08 39.15 -14.82
N GLU A 144 -1.77 38.20 -13.96
CA GLU A 144 -1.58 38.50 -12.55
C GLU A 144 -0.38 39.40 -12.32
N THR A 145 -0.57 40.38 -11.44
CA THR A 145 0.51 41.21 -10.87
C THR A 145 1.50 40.41 -10.03
N THR A 146 1.24 39.12 -9.80
CA THR A 146 2.06 38.18 -9.01
C THR A 146 2.84 37.17 -9.86
N GLY A 147 2.74 37.22 -11.20
CA GLY A 147 3.50 36.33 -12.08
C GLY A 147 2.93 34.90 -12.24
N LEU A 148 1.78 34.59 -11.65
CA LEU A 148 1.07 33.33 -11.80
C LEU A 148 -0.13 33.50 -12.73
N GLU A 149 -0.01 33.09 -13.98
CA GLU A 149 -1.06 33.15 -15.01
C GLU A 149 -2.15 32.11 -14.76
N VAL A 150 -3.23 32.49 -14.08
CA VAL A 150 -4.30 31.59 -13.63
C VAL A 150 -5.23 31.12 -14.76
N ALA A 151 -5.48 31.97 -15.72
CA ALA A 151 -6.35 31.67 -16.87
C ALA A 151 -5.80 30.55 -17.77
N ASP A 152 -4.51 30.35 -17.70
CA ASP A 152 -3.76 29.47 -18.57
C ASP A 152 -3.72 28.00 -18.09
N MET A 153 -4.19 27.69 -16.88
CA MET A 153 -4.09 26.33 -16.34
C MET A 153 -4.97 25.34 -17.08
N LEU A 154 -6.22 25.71 -17.41
CA LEU A 154 -7.13 24.85 -18.17
C LEU A 154 -6.66 24.73 -19.63
N GLU A 155 -6.25 25.83 -20.25
CA GLU A 155 -5.68 25.81 -21.61
C GLU A 155 -4.44 24.97 -21.69
N ARG A 156 -3.49 25.15 -20.79
CA ARG A 156 -2.27 24.31 -20.70
C ARG A 156 -2.60 22.83 -20.50
N PHE A 157 -3.65 22.53 -19.72
CA PHE A 157 -4.12 21.15 -19.55
C PHE A 157 -4.64 20.60 -20.88
N VAL A 158 -5.54 21.33 -21.55
CA VAL A 158 -6.12 20.95 -22.85
C VAL A 158 -5.00 20.75 -23.90
N GLU A 159 -4.09 21.70 -24.03
CA GLU A 159 -2.97 21.63 -24.97
C GLU A 159 -2.04 20.44 -24.68
N ARG A 160 -1.77 20.12 -23.42
CA ARG A 160 -0.94 18.98 -23.03
C ARG A 160 -1.60 17.66 -23.41
N VAL A 161 -2.90 17.53 -23.16
CA VAL A 161 -3.67 16.34 -23.55
C VAL A 161 -3.70 16.22 -25.07
N ALA A 162 -4.03 17.30 -25.80
CA ALA A 162 -4.10 17.31 -27.27
C ALA A 162 -2.73 16.99 -27.93
N ASN A 163 -1.65 17.49 -27.37
CA ASN A 163 -0.30 17.25 -27.88
C ASN A 163 0.32 15.93 -27.44
N GLY A 164 -0.37 15.11 -26.66
CA GLY A 164 0.15 13.85 -26.11
C GLY A 164 1.41 14.02 -25.26
N LYS A 165 1.73 15.25 -24.81
CA LYS A 165 2.93 15.57 -24.02
C LYS A 165 2.71 15.41 -22.52
N GLY A 166 1.86 14.47 -22.15
CA GLY A 166 1.64 14.07 -20.77
C GLY A 166 1.21 15.21 -19.84
N VAL A 167 0.03 15.13 -19.32
CA VAL A 167 -0.39 15.96 -18.22
C VAL A 167 0.45 15.58 -17.01
N ILE A 168 1.17 16.53 -16.42
CA ILE A 168 1.90 16.33 -15.16
C ILE A 168 2.95 15.19 -15.23
N GLY A 169 3.75 15.16 -16.30
CA GLY A 169 4.81 14.15 -16.46
C GLY A 169 4.31 12.75 -16.89
N PHE A 170 3.04 12.60 -17.25
CA PHE A 170 2.52 11.35 -17.81
C PHE A 170 2.65 11.36 -19.33
N THR A 171 3.48 10.46 -19.83
CA THR A 171 3.65 10.22 -21.26
C THR A 171 3.01 8.90 -21.70
N ASP A 172 2.32 8.19 -20.78
CA ASP A 172 1.63 6.93 -21.06
C ASP A 172 0.50 7.16 -22.08
N ALA A 173 0.61 6.52 -23.25
CA ALA A 173 -0.32 6.73 -24.36
C ALA A 173 -1.76 6.32 -24.03
N GLU A 174 -1.94 5.26 -23.22
CA GLU A 174 -3.26 4.77 -22.81
C GLU A 174 -3.96 5.78 -21.89
N ILE A 175 -3.22 6.33 -20.93
CA ILE A 175 -3.74 7.37 -20.01
C ILE A 175 -4.09 8.64 -20.79
N ASN A 176 -3.23 9.06 -21.72
CA ASN A 176 -3.48 10.24 -22.54
C ASN A 176 -4.71 10.07 -23.46
N ALA A 177 -4.88 8.91 -24.07
CA ALA A 177 -6.08 8.62 -24.88
C ALA A 177 -7.36 8.68 -24.02
N LYS A 178 -7.31 8.15 -22.80
CA LYS A 178 -8.44 8.21 -21.87
C LYS A 178 -8.76 9.64 -21.45
N LEU A 179 -7.74 10.45 -21.13
CA LEU A 179 -7.92 11.87 -20.78
C LEU A 179 -8.47 12.68 -21.96
N ALA A 180 -8.03 12.41 -23.19
CA ALA A 180 -8.58 13.06 -24.39
C ALA A 180 -10.08 12.77 -24.56
N SER A 181 -10.49 11.50 -24.40
CA SER A 181 -11.91 11.13 -24.45
C SER A 181 -12.74 11.80 -23.36
N ILE A 182 -12.22 11.88 -22.12
CA ILE A 182 -12.91 12.58 -21.03
C ILE A 182 -13.04 14.08 -21.32
N LEU A 183 -12.01 14.68 -21.91
CA LEU A 183 -11.98 16.09 -22.25
C LEU A 183 -13.05 16.45 -23.30
N GLU A 184 -13.15 15.65 -24.38
CA GLU A 184 -14.17 15.84 -25.44
C GLU A 184 -15.58 15.76 -24.85
N LEU A 185 -15.87 14.73 -24.05
CA LEU A 185 -17.19 14.57 -23.41
C LEU A 185 -17.50 15.72 -22.44
N ALA A 186 -16.52 16.18 -21.65
CA ALA A 186 -16.73 17.28 -20.72
C ALA A 186 -16.97 18.62 -21.43
N GLU A 187 -16.32 18.85 -22.57
CA GLU A 187 -16.53 20.03 -23.39
C GLU A 187 -17.92 20.05 -24.05
N GLU A 188 -18.36 18.90 -24.59
CA GLU A 188 -19.70 18.72 -25.16
C GLU A 188 -20.79 18.95 -24.12
N ASP A 189 -20.70 18.30 -22.96
CA ASP A 189 -21.72 18.44 -21.90
C ASP A 189 -21.78 19.86 -21.32
N SER A 190 -20.65 20.57 -21.30
CA SER A 190 -20.59 21.96 -20.86
C SER A 190 -21.35 22.92 -21.82
N LEU A 191 -21.54 22.55 -23.08
CA LEU A 191 -22.31 23.32 -24.09
C LEU A 191 -23.81 23.14 -23.93
N GLU A 192 -24.29 21.98 -23.49
CA GLU A 192 -25.70 21.62 -23.52
C GLU A 192 -26.53 22.11 -22.33
N ASN A 193 -25.92 22.40 -21.17
CA ASN A 193 -26.69 22.71 -19.96
C ASN A 193 -26.05 23.74 -19.01
N PRO A 194 -25.90 25.03 -19.45
CA PRO A 194 -25.31 26.08 -18.60
C PRO A 194 -26.13 26.37 -17.32
N ASP A 195 -27.44 26.15 -17.33
CA ASP A 195 -28.32 26.42 -16.20
C ASP A 195 -28.18 25.39 -15.08
N ARG A 196 -27.91 24.13 -15.39
CA ARG A 196 -27.70 23.07 -14.39
C ARG A 196 -26.48 23.33 -13.54
N LEU A 197 -25.39 23.78 -14.13
CA LEU A 197 -24.14 24.09 -13.44
C LEU A 197 -24.22 25.39 -12.67
N HIS A 198 -25.01 26.35 -13.12
CA HIS A 198 -25.35 27.56 -12.35
C HIS A 198 -26.07 27.18 -11.05
N GLN A 199 -27.04 26.25 -11.10
CA GLN A 199 -27.71 25.73 -9.91
C GLN A 199 -26.77 24.97 -8.98
N GLN A 200 -25.84 24.14 -9.51
CA GLN A 200 -24.83 23.46 -8.71
C GLN A 200 -23.85 24.45 -8.06
N PHE A 201 -23.50 25.52 -8.75
CA PHE A 201 -22.67 26.58 -8.21
C PHE A 201 -23.35 27.33 -7.04
N LEU A 202 -24.67 27.57 -7.13
CA LEU A 202 -25.45 28.16 -6.04
C LEU A 202 -25.63 27.20 -4.86
N LEU A 203 -25.57 25.88 -5.11
CA LEU A 203 -25.66 24.82 -4.09
C LEU A 203 -24.31 24.48 -3.46
N CYS A 204 -23.19 24.74 -4.14
CA CYS A 204 -21.85 24.67 -3.56
C CYS A 204 -21.67 25.86 -2.61
N GLN A 205 -22.20 25.73 -1.40
CA GLN A 205 -21.88 26.58 -0.28
C GLN A 205 -20.41 26.36 0.09
N PHE A 206 -19.51 27.08 -0.57
CA PHE A 206 -18.15 27.23 -0.05
C PHE A 206 -18.30 28.00 1.26
N ASP A 207 -17.92 27.36 2.36
CA ASP A 207 -17.93 27.99 3.66
C ASP A 207 -17.02 29.24 3.59
N ASP A 208 -17.51 30.41 4.03
CA ASP A 208 -16.73 31.68 3.99
C ASP A 208 -15.36 31.57 4.66
N LYS A 209 -15.17 30.56 5.51
CA LYS A 209 -13.90 30.25 6.17
C LYS A 209 -12.87 29.61 5.24
N ASP A 210 -13.29 28.76 4.30
CA ASP A 210 -12.40 28.11 3.33
C ASP A 210 -11.93 29.09 2.27
N LEU A 211 -12.79 30.03 1.88
CA LEU A 211 -12.45 31.14 0.98
C LEU A 211 -11.37 32.09 1.54
N VAL A 212 -11.38 32.37 2.85
CA VAL A 212 -10.42 33.28 3.49
C VAL A 212 -9.01 32.67 3.53
N LEU A 213 -8.89 31.37 3.76
CA LEU A 213 -7.60 30.68 3.82
C LEU A 213 -6.94 30.52 2.45
N ASP A 214 -7.72 30.29 1.41
CA ASP A 214 -7.20 30.13 0.07
C ASP A 214 -6.85 31.47 -0.60
N ASP A 215 -7.59 32.54 -0.34
CA ASP A 215 -7.24 33.88 -0.77
C ASP A 215 -5.87 34.38 -0.23
N GLU A 216 -5.46 33.96 0.98
CA GLU A 216 -4.12 34.25 1.51
C GLU A 216 -3.03 33.48 0.76
N LYS A 217 -3.26 32.23 0.43
CA LYS A 217 -2.36 31.42 -0.39
C LYS A 217 -2.26 31.93 -1.81
N LEU A 218 -3.30 32.58 -2.33
CA LEU A 218 -3.39 33.10 -3.68
C LEU A 218 -2.81 34.52 -3.84
N GLY A 219 -2.28 35.13 -2.76
CA GLY A 219 -1.67 36.46 -2.80
C GLY A 219 -2.66 37.62 -2.96
N VAL A 220 -3.97 37.37 -2.85
CA VAL A 220 -4.99 38.41 -2.92
C VAL A 220 -4.90 39.31 -1.66
N SER A 221 -4.62 40.59 -1.83
CA SER A 221 -4.41 41.48 -0.69
C SER A 221 -5.68 41.64 0.16
N LEU A 222 -5.49 41.75 1.48
CA LEU A 222 -6.55 42.01 2.46
C LEU A 222 -7.40 43.26 2.12
N ALA A 223 -6.79 44.23 1.42
CA ALA A 223 -7.46 45.45 0.97
C ALA A 223 -8.51 45.17 -0.12
N VAL A 224 -8.18 44.30 -1.08
CA VAL A 224 -9.09 43.89 -2.16
C VAL A 224 -10.27 43.13 -1.59
N ARG A 225 -10.04 42.22 -0.62
CA ARG A 225 -11.10 41.47 0.07
C ARG A 225 -12.05 42.39 0.84
N LYS A 226 -11.51 43.29 1.62
CA LYS A 226 -12.32 44.27 2.36
C LYS A 226 -13.12 45.18 1.44
N ALA A 227 -12.54 45.60 0.30
CA ALA A 227 -13.23 46.41 -0.67
C ALA A 227 -14.40 45.65 -1.35
N ALA A 228 -14.18 44.38 -1.72
CA ALA A 228 -15.22 43.51 -2.29
C ALA A 228 -16.34 43.25 -1.27
N LYS A 229 -16.01 42.94 0.00
CA LYS A 229 -16.99 42.71 1.05
C LYS A 229 -17.80 43.97 1.37
N ASN A 230 -17.16 45.13 1.49
CA ASN A 230 -17.83 46.42 1.76
C ASN A 230 -18.75 46.85 0.59
N LYS A 231 -18.38 46.51 -0.65
CA LYS A 231 -19.18 46.79 -1.84
C LYS A 231 -20.43 45.91 -1.85
N LEU A 232 -20.27 44.61 -1.51
CA LEU A 232 -21.35 43.63 -1.37
C LEU A 232 -22.36 44.04 -0.28
N GLU A 233 -21.88 44.48 0.90
CA GLU A 233 -22.74 44.90 1.99
C GLU A 233 -23.52 46.19 1.67
N LYS A 234 -22.95 47.10 0.85
CA LYS A 234 -23.57 48.36 0.46
C LYS A 234 -24.56 48.23 -0.70
N SER A 235 -24.40 47.25 -1.58
CA SER A 235 -25.23 47.08 -2.78
C SER A 235 -26.54 46.33 -2.56
N GLY A 236 -26.73 45.70 -1.38
CA GLY A 236 -27.94 44.91 -1.06
C GLY A 236 -28.22 43.73 -1.96
N GLY A 237 -27.24 43.31 -2.77
CA GLY A 237 -27.32 42.21 -3.72
C GLY A 237 -26.00 41.93 -4.42
N TYR A 238 -25.92 40.84 -5.08
CA TYR A 238 -24.73 40.39 -5.79
C TYR A 238 -24.43 41.30 -6.98
N ASP A 239 -23.33 42.07 -6.91
CA ASP A 239 -22.79 42.88 -8.00
C ASP A 239 -22.21 41.95 -9.11
N ALA A 240 -22.29 42.39 -10.37
CA ALA A 240 -21.72 41.66 -11.51
C ALA A 240 -20.22 41.38 -11.36
N ASP A 241 -19.46 42.32 -10.77
CA ASP A 241 -18.03 42.19 -10.50
C ASP A 241 -17.73 41.07 -9.47
N TYR A 242 -18.61 40.89 -8.48
CA TYR A 242 -18.48 39.83 -7.49
C TYR A 242 -18.69 38.45 -8.12
N TRP A 243 -19.73 38.32 -8.98
CA TRP A 243 -19.99 37.07 -9.71
C TRP A 243 -18.85 36.73 -10.65
N LEU A 244 -18.31 37.69 -11.35
CA LEU A 244 -17.16 37.48 -12.22
C LEU A 244 -15.93 37.00 -11.43
N TYR A 245 -15.67 37.63 -10.29
CA TYR A 245 -14.61 37.18 -9.36
C TYR A 245 -14.83 35.73 -8.91
N ARG A 246 -16.05 35.39 -8.50
CA ARG A 246 -16.39 34.01 -8.05
C ARG A 246 -16.24 32.98 -9.18
N MET A 247 -16.62 33.30 -10.39
CA MET A 247 -16.44 32.44 -11.55
C MET A 247 -14.96 32.20 -11.87
N LYS A 248 -14.16 33.26 -11.83
CA LYS A 248 -12.69 33.15 -12.03
C LYS A 248 -12.04 32.28 -10.95
N TYR A 249 -12.46 32.46 -9.69
CA TYR A 249 -12.00 31.62 -8.59
C TYR A 249 -12.39 30.16 -8.77
N ALA A 250 -13.64 29.87 -9.11
CA ALA A 250 -14.12 28.53 -9.33
C ALA A 250 -13.41 27.85 -10.52
N LEU A 251 -13.19 28.55 -11.61
CA LEU A 251 -12.40 28.04 -12.74
C LEU A 251 -11.01 27.61 -12.31
N ARG A 252 -10.36 28.42 -11.51
CA ARG A 252 -9.03 28.11 -10.96
C ARG A 252 -9.05 26.88 -10.08
N GLU A 253 -9.97 26.80 -9.13
CA GLU A 253 -10.09 25.71 -8.19
C GLU A 253 -10.34 24.38 -8.93
N HIS A 254 -11.31 24.34 -9.86
CA HIS A 254 -11.56 23.14 -10.66
C HIS A 254 -10.35 22.74 -11.53
N SER A 255 -9.62 23.72 -12.07
CA SER A 255 -8.39 23.44 -12.84
C SER A 255 -7.28 22.84 -11.97
N HIS A 256 -7.14 23.28 -10.72
CA HIS A 256 -6.22 22.68 -9.75
C HIS A 256 -6.64 21.27 -9.38
N GLN A 257 -7.93 21.04 -9.12
CA GLN A 257 -8.46 19.72 -8.79
C GLN A 257 -8.28 18.73 -9.94
N VAL A 258 -8.55 19.12 -11.18
CA VAL A 258 -8.28 18.30 -12.36
C VAL A 258 -6.83 17.83 -12.38
N ASN A 259 -5.88 18.75 -12.16
CA ASN A 259 -4.46 18.40 -12.12
C ASN A 259 -4.09 17.42 -10.98
N ALA A 260 -4.71 17.55 -9.82
CA ALA A 260 -4.49 16.67 -8.69
C ALA A 260 -5.07 15.28 -8.94
N ILE A 261 -6.32 15.21 -9.41
CA ILE A 261 -7.02 13.95 -9.69
C ILE A 261 -6.38 13.19 -10.85
N CYS A 262 -5.83 13.88 -11.87
CA CYS A 262 -5.12 13.22 -12.97
C CYS A 262 -3.89 12.44 -12.51
N LYS A 263 -3.18 12.88 -11.48
CA LYS A 263 -2.08 12.12 -10.89
C LYS A 263 -2.57 10.82 -10.26
N GLU A 264 -3.71 10.90 -9.58
CA GLU A 264 -4.37 9.76 -8.98
C GLU A 264 -4.88 8.78 -10.04
N LEU A 265 -5.56 9.27 -11.07
CA LEU A 265 -6.05 8.49 -12.20
C LEU A 265 -4.93 7.64 -12.81
N ALA A 266 -3.75 8.22 -13.00
CA ALA A 266 -2.60 7.51 -13.53
C ALA A 266 -2.09 6.42 -12.58
N GLY A 267 -2.04 6.69 -11.29
CA GLY A 267 -1.67 5.69 -10.27
C GLY A 267 -2.63 4.51 -10.27
N ARG A 268 -3.95 4.79 -10.30
CA ARG A 268 -5.00 3.77 -10.33
C ARG A 268 -4.97 2.95 -11.62
N MET A 269 -4.75 3.58 -12.77
CA MET A 269 -4.60 2.89 -14.05
C MET A 269 -3.42 1.93 -14.06
N ARG A 270 -2.28 2.35 -13.50
CA ARG A 270 -1.07 1.52 -13.39
C ARG A 270 -1.31 0.29 -12.50
N SER A 271 -1.90 0.51 -11.32
CA SER A 271 -2.24 -0.57 -10.40
C SER A 271 -3.23 -1.55 -11.03
N LEU A 272 -4.29 -1.05 -11.64
CA LEU A 272 -5.30 -1.87 -12.31
C LEU A 272 -4.70 -2.70 -13.46
N ARG A 273 -3.86 -2.10 -14.31
CA ARG A 273 -3.15 -2.77 -15.40
C ARG A 273 -2.23 -3.86 -14.87
N TYR A 274 -1.50 -3.58 -13.79
CA TYR A 274 -0.62 -4.54 -13.15
C TYR A 274 -1.37 -5.79 -12.67
N PHE A 275 -2.43 -5.64 -11.88
CA PHE A 275 -3.19 -6.79 -11.38
C PHE A 275 -3.92 -7.57 -12.47
N ARG A 276 -4.41 -6.89 -13.51
CA ARG A 276 -4.96 -7.56 -14.69
C ARG A 276 -3.92 -8.46 -15.35
N TRP A 277 -2.69 -7.98 -15.52
CA TRP A 277 -1.62 -8.80 -16.07
C TRP A 277 -1.18 -9.91 -15.13
N VAL A 278 -1.11 -9.67 -13.82
CA VAL A 278 -0.83 -10.74 -12.83
C VAL A 278 -1.84 -11.87 -12.96
N ARG A 279 -3.14 -11.55 -13.05
CA ARG A 279 -4.21 -12.53 -13.28
C ARG A 279 -4.06 -13.24 -14.63
N ASP A 280 -3.86 -12.49 -15.70
CA ASP A 280 -3.83 -12.99 -17.06
C ASP A 280 -2.58 -13.84 -17.36
N LEU A 281 -1.43 -13.47 -16.80
CA LEU A 281 -0.17 -14.22 -16.92
C LEU A 281 -0.12 -15.48 -16.05
N ASN A 282 -1.09 -15.70 -15.18
CA ASN A 282 -1.27 -16.97 -14.47
C ASN A 282 -1.71 -18.11 -15.42
N ASP A 283 -2.24 -17.78 -16.61
CA ASP A 283 -2.47 -18.73 -17.70
C ASP A 283 -1.22 -18.86 -18.58
N ASP A 284 -0.52 -19.99 -18.48
CA ASP A 284 0.72 -20.29 -19.20
C ASP A 284 0.56 -20.33 -20.74
N LYS A 285 -0.68 -20.46 -21.24
CA LYS A 285 -1.02 -20.46 -22.68
C LYS A 285 -1.28 -19.06 -23.22
N LYS A 286 -1.40 -18.05 -22.36
CA LYS A 286 -1.69 -16.70 -22.80
C LYS A 286 -0.52 -16.12 -23.60
N THR A 287 -0.84 -15.59 -24.79
CA THR A 287 0.14 -14.87 -25.62
C THR A 287 0.03 -13.39 -25.37
N VAL A 288 1.14 -12.73 -25.12
CA VAL A 288 1.25 -11.31 -24.82
C VAL A 288 2.03 -10.61 -25.92
N VAL A 289 1.65 -9.38 -26.24
CA VAL A 289 2.44 -8.50 -27.12
C VAL A 289 3.38 -7.68 -26.24
N CYS A 290 4.68 -7.76 -26.53
CA CYS A 290 5.69 -7.02 -25.81
C CYS A 290 5.53 -5.50 -26.03
N ASP A 291 5.44 -4.71 -24.97
CA ASP A 291 5.28 -3.25 -25.05
C ASP A 291 6.46 -2.55 -25.73
N SER A 292 7.67 -3.14 -25.70
CA SER A 292 8.80 -2.67 -26.48
C SER A 292 8.57 -2.75 -28.01
N PHE A 293 7.75 -3.71 -28.43
CA PHE A 293 7.37 -3.82 -29.84
C PHE A 293 6.16 -2.95 -30.18
N ALA A 294 5.13 -2.95 -29.31
CA ALA A 294 3.90 -2.16 -29.52
C ALA A 294 4.15 -0.65 -29.41
N ASN A 295 5.01 -0.23 -28.49
CA ASN A 295 5.34 1.17 -28.21
C ASN A 295 6.85 1.34 -28.10
N PRO A 296 7.60 1.30 -29.22
CA PRO A 296 9.05 1.35 -29.20
C PRO A 296 9.57 2.71 -28.72
N ARG A 297 10.69 2.70 -27.98
CA ARG A 297 11.39 3.89 -27.55
C ARG A 297 12.33 4.37 -28.67
N GLY A 298 11.90 5.38 -29.41
CA GLY A 298 12.64 5.94 -30.54
C GLY A 298 12.72 4.98 -31.74
N LYS A 299 13.91 4.82 -32.33
CA LYS A 299 14.15 3.91 -33.46
C LYS A 299 14.60 2.50 -33.03
N GLU A 300 14.70 2.23 -31.74
CA GLU A 300 15.11 0.93 -31.22
C GLU A 300 13.94 -0.08 -31.24
N THR A 301 13.64 -0.63 -32.39
CA THR A 301 12.78 -1.82 -32.52
C THR A 301 13.63 -3.07 -32.24
N SER A 302 13.84 -3.41 -30.99
CA SER A 302 14.73 -4.53 -30.66
C SER A 302 14.11 -5.57 -29.74
N CYS A 303 12.80 -5.85 -29.91
CA CYS A 303 12.26 -7.06 -29.37
C CYS A 303 12.69 -8.23 -30.28
N GLY A 304 13.44 -9.21 -29.73
CA GLY A 304 13.85 -10.41 -30.47
C GLY A 304 12.70 -11.41 -30.68
N CYS A 305 11.49 -11.10 -30.19
CA CYS A 305 10.34 -11.98 -30.31
C CYS A 305 9.70 -11.89 -31.68
N GLU A 306 9.25 -13.00 -32.21
CA GLU A 306 8.57 -13.08 -33.51
C GLU A 306 7.27 -12.26 -33.48
N ASN A 307 7.18 -11.20 -34.28
CA ASN A 307 6.07 -10.22 -34.29
C ASN A 307 5.76 -9.60 -32.92
N GLY A 308 6.74 -9.52 -32.01
CA GLY A 308 6.56 -9.00 -30.65
C GLY A 308 5.74 -9.90 -29.74
N LYS A 309 5.33 -11.09 -30.18
CA LYS A 309 4.51 -12.01 -29.40
C LYS A 309 5.37 -12.91 -28.52
N VAL A 310 4.96 -13.04 -27.26
CA VAL A 310 5.62 -13.84 -26.24
C VAL A 310 4.61 -14.79 -25.62
N VAL A 311 4.97 -16.03 -25.43
CA VAL A 311 4.16 -17.00 -24.69
C VAL A 311 4.26 -16.71 -23.19
N GLY A 312 3.19 -16.94 -22.45
CA GLY A 312 3.05 -16.55 -21.05
C GLY A 312 4.26 -16.82 -20.17
N THR A 313 4.86 -18.00 -20.24
CA THR A 313 6.02 -18.39 -19.39
C THR A 313 7.29 -17.55 -19.60
N GLU A 314 7.44 -16.91 -20.77
CA GLU A 314 8.58 -16.05 -21.12
C GLU A 314 8.27 -14.56 -20.99
N ALA A 315 7.06 -14.25 -20.57
CA ALA A 315 6.60 -12.89 -20.32
C ALA A 315 6.83 -12.47 -18.88
N GLY A 316 6.73 -11.17 -18.63
CA GLY A 316 6.72 -10.58 -17.31
C GLY A 316 6.00 -9.25 -17.32
N VAL A 317 5.72 -8.73 -16.14
CA VAL A 317 5.05 -7.44 -15.91
C VAL A 317 5.86 -6.59 -14.94
N LEU A 318 5.81 -5.29 -15.12
CA LEU A 318 6.44 -4.31 -14.21
C LEU A 318 5.45 -3.87 -13.14
N SER A 319 5.77 -4.07 -11.86
CA SER A 319 4.91 -3.71 -10.72
C SER A 319 4.66 -2.20 -10.61
N CYS A 320 5.65 -1.38 -10.94
CA CYS A 320 5.59 0.09 -10.84
C CYS A 320 4.65 0.76 -11.85
N CYS A 321 4.38 0.13 -13.02
CA CYS A 321 3.59 0.75 -14.08
C CYS A 321 2.63 -0.20 -14.82
N GLY A 322 2.73 -1.51 -14.59
CA GLY A 322 1.88 -2.53 -15.20
C GLY A 322 2.19 -2.80 -16.68
N HIS A 323 3.31 -2.33 -17.24
CA HIS A 323 3.69 -2.65 -18.60
C HIS A 323 4.25 -4.06 -18.69
N VAL A 324 3.97 -4.74 -19.81
CA VAL A 324 4.26 -6.15 -20.04
C VAL A 324 5.27 -6.34 -21.16
N GLY A 325 6.09 -7.37 -21.10
CA GLY A 325 7.04 -7.65 -22.15
C GLY A 325 7.71 -9.02 -22.01
N CYS A 326 8.55 -9.38 -22.97
CA CYS A 326 9.43 -10.54 -22.81
C CYS A 326 10.49 -10.25 -21.73
N LEU A 327 10.88 -11.29 -21.01
CA LEU A 327 11.84 -11.17 -19.91
C LEU A 327 13.16 -10.51 -20.33
N ASP A 328 13.63 -10.75 -21.56
CA ASP A 328 14.87 -10.14 -22.06
C ASP A 328 14.73 -8.63 -22.24
N CYS A 329 13.62 -8.15 -22.84
CA CYS A 329 13.35 -6.73 -22.94
C CYS A 329 13.21 -6.09 -21.56
N LEU A 330 12.42 -6.69 -20.66
CA LEU A 330 12.21 -6.17 -19.32
C LEU A 330 13.53 -6.04 -18.56
N LYS A 331 14.38 -7.06 -18.57
CA LYS A 331 15.72 -7.02 -17.94
C LYS A 331 16.62 -5.95 -18.57
N LYS A 332 16.63 -5.86 -19.91
CA LYS A 332 17.43 -4.89 -20.65
C LYS A 332 17.07 -3.45 -20.30
N PHE A 333 15.76 -3.14 -20.23
CA PHE A 333 15.27 -1.80 -19.92
C PHE A 333 15.39 -1.50 -18.41
N ALA A 334 15.12 -2.46 -17.52
CA ALA A 334 15.31 -2.29 -16.08
C ALA A 334 16.78 -1.98 -15.72
N ALA A 335 17.75 -2.58 -16.43
CA ALA A 335 19.17 -2.25 -16.24
C ALA A 335 19.54 -0.81 -16.62
N ARG A 336 18.67 -0.11 -17.37
CA ARG A 336 18.80 1.32 -17.74
C ARG A 336 17.89 2.22 -16.88
N GLU A 337 17.23 1.66 -15.88
CA GLU A 337 16.20 2.35 -15.07
C GLU A 337 15.01 2.89 -15.89
N GLU A 338 14.73 2.26 -17.03
CA GLU A 338 13.70 2.67 -17.98
C GLU A 338 12.58 1.63 -18.10
N CYS A 339 11.34 2.10 -18.39
CA CYS A 339 10.24 1.22 -18.71
C CYS A 339 10.38 0.62 -20.11
N VAL A 340 9.92 -0.62 -20.29
CA VAL A 340 9.86 -1.33 -21.57
C VAL A 340 8.97 -0.62 -22.60
N CYS A 341 7.94 0.10 -22.16
CA CYS A 341 7.07 0.93 -22.99
C CYS A 341 7.74 2.28 -23.27
N GLY A 342 7.92 2.64 -24.55
CA GLY A 342 8.59 3.87 -24.97
C GLY A 342 7.90 5.15 -24.55
N SER A 343 6.58 5.13 -24.34
CA SER A 343 5.81 6.28 -23.89
C SER A 343 5.77 6.43 -22.36
N CYS A 344 6.22 5.44 -21.59
CA CYS A 344 6.21 5.47 -20.13
C CYS A 344 7.51 6.05 -19.57
N THR A 345 7.39 7.01 -18.65
CA THR A 345 8.53 7.70 -17.99
C THR A 345 8.78 7.22 -16.57
N VAL A 346 8.12 6.15 -16.12
CA VAL A 346 8.35 5.58 -14.78
C VAL A 346 9.75 4.98 -14.74
N ALA A 347 10.52 5.35 -13.72
CA ALA A 347 11.79 4.69 -13.42
C ALA A 347 11.52 3.26 -12.96
N VAL A 348 12.27 2.31 -13.49
CA VAL A 348 12.08 0.87 -13.26
C VAL A 348 13.37 0.29 -12.69
N SER A 349 13.24 -0.55 -11.68
CA SER A 349 14.35 -1.32 -11.13
C SER A 349 14.19 -2.81 -11.45
N SER A 350 15.25 -3.59 -11.25
CA SER A 350 15.18 -5.05 -11.39
C SER A 350 14.17 -5.70 -10.41
N ASN A 351 13.93 -5.06 -9.28
CA ASN A 351 12.98 -5.54 -8.26
C ASN A 351 11.51 -5.32 -8.67
N ASP A 352 11.26 -4.45 -9.66
CA ASP A 352 9.91 -4.23 -10.18
C ASP A 352 9.47 -5.32 -11.18
N LEU A 353 10.38 -6.22 -11.56
CA LEU A 353 10.11 -7.26 -12.54
C LEU A 353 9.43 -8.47 -11.91
N VAL A 354 8.20 -8.75 -12.30
CA VAL A 354 7.45 -9.95 -11.95
C VAL A 354 7.36 -10.86 -13.16
N ALA A 355 8.04 -12.00 -13.10
CA ALA A 355 8.07 -12.97 -14.20
C ALA A 355 6.82 -13.87 -14.17
N ALA A 356 6.21 -14.10 -15.33
CA ALA A 356 5.05 -14.97 -15.47
C ALA A 356 5.33 -16.44 -15.06
N LYS A 357 6.53 -16.95 -15.32
CA LYS A 357 6.95 -18.29 -14.87
C LYS A 357 6.79 -18.47 -13.37
N GLY A 358 7.01 -17.41 -12.60
CA GLY A 358 6.75 -17.40 -11.17
C GLY A 358 5.25 -17.39 -10.84
N LEU A 359 4.38 -16.79 -11.67
CA LEU A 359 2.93 -16.74 -11.45
C LEU A 359 2.26 -18.10 -11.75
N CYS A 360 2.76 -18.84 -12.75
CA CYS A 360 2.21 -20.13 -13.19
C CYS A 360 2.60 -21.34 -12.31
N GLY A 361 3.42 -21.14 -11.27
CA GLY A 361 3.96 -22.21 -10.43
C GLY A 361 5.19 -22.90 -11.07
N GLY A 362 6.25 -23.09 -10.28
CA GLY A 362 7.49 -23.76 -10.71
C GLY A 362 7.29 -25.21 -11.06
N GLU A 363 8.30 -25.82 -11.69
CA GLU A 363 8.32 -27.20 -12.20
C GLU A 363 8.03 -28.30 -11.16
N ASN A 364 7.97 -27.99 -9.87
CA ASN A 364 7.82 -28.95 -8.77
C ASN A 364 6.40 -29.09 -8.21
N GLY A 365 5.37 -28.48 -8.81
CA GLY A 365 3.96 -28.74 -8.44
C GLY A 365 3.56 -28.42 -6.99
N GLU A 366 4.50 -27.98 -6.17
CA GLU A 366 4.31 -27.64 -4.78
C GLU A 366 4.15 -26.11 -4.65
N LEU A 367 2.93 -25.70 -4.31
CA LEU A 367 2.56 -24.32 -3.97
C LEU A 367 2.44 -23.35 -5.16
N LYS A 368 1.40 -23.52 -5.97
CA LYS A 368 0.95 -22.47 -6.93
C LYS A 368 0.58 -21.15 -6.21
N ASP A 369 0.14 -21.26 -5.00
CA ASP A 369 -0.01 -20.18 -4.00
C ASP A 369 0.14 -20.82 -2.60
N GLY A 370 0.35 -20.04 -1.57
CA GLY A 370 0.37 -20.52 -0.18
C GLY A 370 -0.98 -21.06 0.30
N GLY A 371 -1.92 -21.30 -0.61
CA GLY A 371 -3.29 -21.67 -0.31
C GLY A 371 -4.02 -20.60 0.52
N LYS A 372 -4.99 -21.04 1.31
CA LYS A 372 -5.79 -20.13 2.17
C LYS A 372 -4.94 -19.32 3.16
N TRP A 373 -3.79 -19.83 3.58
CA TRP A 373 -2.99 -19.24 4.66
C TRP A 373 -1.79 -18.44 4.17
N GLY A 374 -1.47 -18.50 2.88
CA GLY A 374 -0.25 -17.94 2.31
C GLY A 374 1.00 -18.76 2.62
N ALA A 375 2.07 -18.49 1.91
CA ALA A 375 3.29 -19.30 1.97
C ALA A 375 3.94 -19.28 3.36
N LYS A 376 4.02 -18.12 4.00
CA LYS A 376 4.67 -17.95 5.29
C LYS A 376 3.95 -18.72 6.40
N LEU A 377 2.63 -18.54 6.52
CA LEU A 377 1.86 -19.24 7.56
C LEU A 377 1.74 -20.73 7.27
N THR A 378 1.67 -21.15 6.01
CA THR A 378 1.68 -22.58 5.64
C THR A 378 2.99 -23.25 6.08
N SER A 379 4.13 -22.65 5.81
CA SER A 379 5.44 -23.15 6.27
C SER A 379 5.54 -23.19 7.80
N LEU A 380 5.08 -22.12 8.48
CA LEU A 380 5.07 -22.04 9.94
C LEU A 380 4.20 -23.14 10.56
N VAL A 381 2.96 -23.32 10.06
CA VAL A 381 2.04 -24.35 10.54
C VAL A 381 2.63 -25.74 10.37
N GLY A 382 3.24 -26.05 9.22
CA GLY A 382 3.91 -27.32 8.97
C GLY A 382 5.02 -27.58 9.99
N LYS A 383 5.88 -26.61 10.24
CA LYS A 383 6.97 -26.74 11.23
C LYS A 383 6.45 -26.89 12.66
N VAL A 384 5.49 -26.09 13.06
CA VAL A 384 4.89 -26.18 14.40
C VAL A 384 4.20 -27.53 14.60
N ALA A 385 3.52 -28.05 13.58
CA ALA A 385 2.90 -29.39 13.64
C ALA A 385 3.94 -30.51 13.83
N GLU A 386 5.10 -30.43 13.17
CA GLU A 386 6.24 -31.34 13.35
C GLU A 386 6.74 -31.31 14.81
N LEU A 387 7.03 -30.12 15.33
CA LEU A 387 7.54 -29.95 16.70
C LEU A 387 6.56 -30.46 17.76
N VAL A 388 5.26 -30.24 17.56
CA VAL A 388 4.21 -30.74 18.46
C VAL A 388 4.12 -32.27 18.41
N LYS A 389 4.31 -32.92 17.24
CA LYS A 389 4.35 -34.38 17.11
C LYS A 389 5.54 -34.98 17.87
N ASP A 390 6.68 -34.29 17.89
CA ASP A 390 7.86 -34.69 18.66
C ASP A 390 7.66 -34.53 20.19
N GLY A 391 6.51 -34.01 20.61
CA GLY A 391 6.14 -33.84 22.01
C GLY A 391 6.65 -32.55 22.63
N ASP A 392 7.23 -31.65 21.84
CA ASP A 392 7.74 -30.37 22.29
C ASP A 392 6.64 -29.32 22.47
N ARG A 393 6.93 -28.28 23.25
CA ARG A 393 6.05 -27.13 23.44
C ARG A 393 6.64 -25.93 22.74
N VAL A 394 5.77 -25.19 22.05
CA VAL A 394 6.15 -24.09 21.17
C VAL A 394 5.46 -22.80 21.64
N ILE A 395 6.23 -21.71 21.71
CA ILE A 395 5.71 -20.36 21.89
C ILE A 395 5.82 -19.64 20.56
N VAL A 396 4.72 -19.12 20.06
CA VAL A 396 4.66 -18.33 18.83
C VAL A 396 4.48 -16.86 19.18
N PHE A 397 5.45 -16.04 18.82
CA PHE A 397 5.44 -14.60 19.03
C PHE A 397 4.94 -13.88 17.79
N VAL A 398 3.89 -13.06 18.00
CA VAL A 398 3.28 -12.21 16.98
C VAL A 398 3.08 -10.83 17.58
N GLN A 399 3.50 -9.77 16.90
CA GLN A 399 3.38 -8.41 17.44
C GLN A 399 1.94 -7.86 17.29
N PHE A 400 1.22 -8.25 16.24
CA PHE A 400 -0.09 -7.68 15.88
C PHE A 400 -1.23 -8.62 16.28
N LYS A 401 -2.31 -8.06 16.85
CA LYS A 401 -3.44 -8.84 17.39
C LYS A 401 -4.24 -9.57 16.33
N ASP A 402 -4.55 -8.90 15.22
CA ASP A 402 -5.24 -9.43 14.05
C ASP A 402 -4.47 -10.59 13.42
N LEU A 403 -3.17 -10.40 13.17
CA LEU A 403 -2.29 -11.46 12.68
C LEU A 403 -2.17 -12.63 13.67
N LYS A 404 -2.14 -12.37 14.99
CA LYS A 404 -2.12 -13.42 16.03
C LYS A 404 -3.36 -14.30 15.95
N GLU A 405 -4.54 -13.70 15.74
CA GLU A 405 -5.79 -14.44 15.57
C GLU A 405 -5.77 -15.28 14.29
N LYS A 406 -5.23 -14.74 13.20
CA LYS A 406 -5.07 -15.44 11.93
C LYS A 406 -4.12 -16.64 12.03
N VAL A 407 -2.99 -16.49 12.72
CA VAL A 407 -2.05 -17.60 13.01
C VAL A 407 -2.73 -18.70 13.85
N SER A 408 -3.52 -18.32 14.88
CA SER A 408 -4.28 -19.27 15.70
C SER A 408 -5.31 -20.04 14.88
N GLU A 409 -6.03 -19.35 13.98
CA GLU A 409 -6.98 -19.97 13.05
C GLU A 409 -6.27 -20.97 12.13
N ALA A 410 -5.14 -20.58 11.51
CA ALA A 410 -4.36 -21.43 10.64
C ALA A 410 -3.89 -22.70 11.34
N LEU A 411 -3.35 -22.59 12.54
CA LEU A 411 -2.94 -23.74 13.37
C LEU A 411 -4.12 -24.66 13.68
N SER A 412 -5.25 -24.08 14.10
CA SER A 412 -6.44 -24.85 14.52
C SER A 412 -7.06 -25.63 13.36
N VAL A 413 -7.21 -25.01 12.19
CA VAL A 413 -7.77 -25.66 10.99
C VAL A 413 -6.88 -26.81 10.52
N ASN A 414 -5.56 -26.68 10.69
CA ASN A 414 -4.59 -27.75 10.38
C ASN A 414 -4.38 -28.75 11.52
N GLY A 415 -5.26 -28.79 12.49
CA GLY A 415 -5.27 -29.78 13.57
C GLY A 415 -4.27 -29.55 14.70
N VAL A 416 -3.60 -28.39 14.70
CA VAL A 416 -2.64 -28.01 15.76
C VAL A 416 -3.38 -27.23 16.85
N LYS A 417 -3.67 -27.91 17.97
CA LYS A 417 -4.30 -27.26 19.12
C LYS A 417 -3.38 -26.21 19.73
N ASN A 418 -3.90 -25.02 19.93
CA ASN A 418 -3.14 -23.89 20.44
C ASN A 418 -3.93 -23.11 21.50
N VAL A 419 -3.22 -22.35 22.31
CA VAL A 419 -3.76 -21.46 23.33
C VAL A 419 -3.43 -20.02 22.93
N LEU A 420 -4.49 -19.23 22.79
CA LEU A 420 -4.38 -17.81 22.47
C LEU A 420 -4.51 -16.99 23.75
N VAL A 421 -3.49 -16.19 24.07
CA VAL A 421 -3.57 -15.25 25.20
C VAL A 421 -4.44 -14.06 24.79
N LYS A 422 -5.70 -14.04 25.26
CA LYS A 422 -6.67 -12.97 25.01
C LYS A 422 -7.73 -12.88 26.10
N GLY A 423 -8.50 -11.80 26.06
CA GLY A 423 -9.62 -11.59 26.97
C GLY A 423 -9.20 -10.89 28.28
N THR A 424 -9.93 -11.17 29.35
CA THR A 424 -9.67 -10.56 30.67
C THR A 424 -8.35 -11.05 31.26
N PHE A 425 -7.76 -10.26 32.16
CA PHE A 425 -6.52 -10.63 32.86
C PHE A 425 -6.58 -12.04 33.50
N SER A 426 -7.71 -12.40 34.09
CA SER A 426 -7.93 -13.75 34.67
C SER A 426 -7.90 -14.86 33.61
N GLN A 427 -8.43 -14.61 32.42
CA GLN A 427 -8.40 -15.57 31.31
C GLN A 427 -6.98 -15.73 30.75
N GLN A 428 -6.24 -14.62 30.64
CA GLN A 428 -4.85 -14.64 30.21
C GLN A 428 -3.97 -15.44 31.19
N ILE A 429 -4.12 -15.22 32.51
CA ILE A 429 -3.37 -15.99 33.52
C ILE A 429 -3.71 -17.49 33.40
N LYS A 430 -4.97 -17.88 33.26
CA LYS A 430 -5.32 -19.30 33.09
C LYS A 430 -4.68 -19.94 31.87
N ALA A 431 -4.59 -19.21 30.76
CA ALA A 431 -3.92 -19.68 29.55
C ALA A 431 -2.41 -19.91 29.79
N LEU A 432 -1.76 -19.01 30.52
CA LEU A 432 -0.35 -19.08 30.85
C LEU A 432 -0.06 -20.19 31.88
N ASP A 433 -0.88 -20.30 32.95
CA ASP A 433 -0.78 -21.36 33.95
C ASP A 433 -0.94 -22.74 33.32
N PHE A 434 -1.81 -22.86 32.30
CA PHE A 434 -1.97 -24.11 31.59
C PHE A 434 -0.67 -24.56 30.92
N MET A 435 0.06 -23.63 30.31
CA MET A 435 1.34 -23.93 29.63
C MET A 435 2.49 -24.20 30.61
N GLN A 436 2.36 -23.80 31.87
CA GLN A 436 3.36 -24.07 32.93
C GLN A 436 3.25 -25.46 33.54
N LYS A 437 2.15 -26.21 33.30
CA LYS A 437 1.99 -27.56 33.84
C LYS A 437 3.16 -28.45 33.39
N ASP A 438 3.75 -29.20 34.32
CA ASP A 438 4.85 -30.12 34.01
C ASP A 438 4.41 -31.24 33.06
N VAL A 439 3.20 -31.77 33.24
CA VAL A 439 2.66 -32.83 32.41
C VAL A 439 1.38 -32.34 31.72
N LEU A 440 1.34 -32.50 30.39
CA LEU A 440 0.15 -32.31 29.58
C LEU A 440 -0.44 -33.67 29.20
N ALA A 441 -1.78 -33.78 29.24
CA ALA A 441 -2.49 -34.95 28.78
C ALA A 441 -2.33 -35.14 27.23
N THR A 442 -2.58 -36.35 26.77
CA THR A 442 -2.65 -36.63 25.35
C THR A 442 -3.80 -35.83 24.73
N GLY A 443 -3.47 -34.97 23.76
CA GLY A 443 -4.43 -34.11 23.10
C GLY A 443 -4.61 -32.72 23.71
N ASP A 444 -3.88 -32.38 24.77
CA ASP A 444 -3.77 -31.01 25.26
C ASP A 444 -3.00 -30.11 24.27
N PRO A 445 -3.33 -28.81 24.21
CA PRO A 445 -2.59 -27.87 23.35
C PRO A 445 -1.14 -27.71 23.84
N ARG A 446 -0.20 -27.71 22.89
CA ARG A 446 1.24 -27.55 23.12
C ARG A 446 1.81 -26.27 22.53
N VAL A 447 0.97 -25.46 21.94
CA VAL A 447 1.33 -24.20 21.30
C VAL A 447 0.68 -23.04 22.05
N LEU A 448 1.49 -22.02 22.40
CA LEU A 448 1.01 -20.79 23.01
C LEU A 448 1.30 -19.62 22.07
N LEU A 449 0.30 -18.78 21.79
CA LEU A 449 0.46 -17.56 21.02
C LEU A 449 0.48 -16.35 21.95
N LEU A 450 1.56 -15.56 21.86
CA LEU A 450 1.78 -14.35 22.65
C LEU A 450 1.97 -13.13 21.75
N THR A 451 1.48 -11.97 22.18
CA THR A 451 1.94 -10.67 21.69
C THR A 451 3.03 -10.13 22.62
N MET A 452 3.92 -9.30 22.07
CA MET A 452 5.00 -8.69 22.85
C MET A 452 4.45 -7.72 23.91
N ASP A 453 3.28 -7.11 23.65
CA ASP A 453 2.62 -6.13 24.51
C ASP A 453 1.73 -6.77 25.58
N ASP A 454 1.65 -8.10 25.67
CA ASP A 454 0.86 -8.77 26.69
C ASP A 454 1.51 -8.59 28.08
N GLU A 455 1.10 -7.53 28.79
CA GLU A 455 1.58 -7.20 30.15
C GLU A 455 1.44 -8.36 31.14
N SER A 456 0.35 -9.14 31.00
CA SER A 456 0.08 -10.33 31.80
C SER A 456 1.14 -11.42 31.64
N SER A 457 1.87 -11.42 30.54
CA SER A 457 2.95 -12.36 30.26
C SER A 457 4.33 -11.85 30.73
N SER A 458 4.42 -10.59 31.19
CA SER A 458 5.67 -10.02 31.68
C SER A 458 6.17 -10.78 32.94
N GLY A 459 7.38 -11.30 32.87
CA GLY A 459 7.98 -12.05 33.98
C GLY A 459 7.57 -13.51 34.15
N ILE A 460 6.63 -14.03 33.35
CA ILE A 460 6.20 -15.42 33.42
C ILE A 460 7.32 -16.35 32.92
N ASN A 461 7.50 -17.44 33.67
CA ASN A 461 8.45 -18.50 33.37
C ASN A 461 7.76 -19.58 32.51
N LEU A 462 8.25 -19.78 31.28
CA LEU A 462 7.72 -20.77 30.33
C LEU A 462 8.79 -21.82 29.96
N THR A 463 9.64 -22.20 30.90
CA THR A 463 10.74 -23.18 30.71
C THR A 463 10.25 -24.59 30.34
N ASN A 464 8.97 -24.88 30.44
CA ASN A 464 8.39 -26.10 29.89
C ASN A 464 8.29 -26.10 28.36
N ALA A 465 8.43 -24.92 27.72
CA ALA A 465 8.58 -24.79 26.27
C ALA A 465 10.07 -24.64 25.92
N ASN A 466 10.48 -25.25 24.83
CA ASN A 466 11.85 -25.21 24.34
C ASN A 466 11.97 -24.61 22.94
N HIS A 467 10.85 -24.25 22.31
CA HIS A 467 10.84 -23.58 21.00
C HIS A 467 10.18 -22.19 21.09
N ALA A 468 10.84 -21.19 20.50
CA ALA A 468 10.28 -19.87 20.24
C ALA A 468 10.23 -19.62 18.74
N VAL A 469 9.09 -19.26 18.21
CA VAL A 469 8.84 -18.98 16.80
C VAL A 469 8.45 -17.52 16.66
N PHE A 470 9.23 -16.74 15.94
CA PHE A 470 8.92 -15.37 15.55
C PHE A 470 8.32 -15.38 14.15
N VAL A 471 7.05 -14.98 14.03
CA VAL A 471 6.32 -14.96 12.75
C VAL A 471 6.88 -13.93 11.78
N HIS A 472 7.41 -12.85 12.31
CA HIS A 472 8.03 -11.74 11.56
C HIS A 472 9.09 -11.06 12.42
N PRO A 473 10.00 -10.25 11.83
CA PRO A 473 10.91 -9.40 12.58
C PRO A 473 10.13 -8.41 13.46
N LEU A 474 10.67 -8.06 14.60
CA LEU A 474 10.01 -7.15 15.53
C LEU A 474 10.08 -5.71 15.03
N LEU A 475 8.95 -5.03 14.98
CA LEU A 475 8.89 -3.60 14.70
C LEU A 475 9.27 -2.83 15.97
N ALA A 476 10.31 -2.03 15.89
CA ALA A 476 10.84 -1.28 17.02
C ALA A 476 11.47 0.05 16.58
N ASP A 477 11.42 1.06 17.46
CA ASP A 477 11.97 2.40 17.19
C ASP A 477 13.49 2.49 17.15
N GLY A 478 14.19 1.36 17.22
CA GLY A 478 15.63 1.30 17.13
C GLY A 478 16.25 0.02 17.69
N GLN A 479 17.57 -0.14 17.49
CA GLN A 479 18.33 -1.33 17.85
C GLN A 479 18.19 -1.74 19.32
N GLN A 480 18.21 -0.77 20.23
CA GLN A 480 18.11 -1.08 21.67
C GLN A 480 16.75 -1.68 22.03
N MET A 481 15.68 -1.16 21.47
CA MET A 481 14.33 -1.65 21.72
C MET A 481 14.11 -3.01 21.05
N TYR A 482 14.60 -3.19 19.81
CA TYR A 482 14.58 -4.47 19.13
C TYR A 482 15.25 -5.57 19.96
N ASN A 483 16.48 -5.31 20.44
CA ASN A 483 17.24 -6.24 21.28
C ASN A 483 16.53 -6.52 22.61
N ALA A 484 15.92 -5.50 23.23
CA ALA A 484 15.16 -5.66 24.46
C ALA A 484 13.96 -6.59 24.27
N TYR A 485 13.18 -6.41 23.21
CA TYR A 485 12.05 -7.26 22.88
C TYR A 485 12.47 -8.71 22.62
N GLU A 486 13.49 -8.93 21.79
CA GLU A 486 14.01 -10.28 21.52
C GLU A 486 14.52 -10.94 22.79
N THR A 487 15.35 -10.24 23.56
CA THR A 487 15.91 -10.76 24.82
C THR A 487 14.80 -11.12 25.79
N GLN A 488 13.75 -10.30 25.90
CA GLN A 488 12.60 -10.57 26.77
C GLN A 488 11.83 -11.80 26.28
N ALA A 489 11.58 -11.93 24.97
CA ALA A 489 10.88 -13.07 24.41
C ALA A 489 11.65 -14.38 24.60
N ILE A 490 12.95 -14.40 24.27
CA ILE A 490 13.82 -15.57 24.43
C ILE A 490 13.99 -15.91 25.92
N GLY A 491 14.14 -14.90 26.78
CA GLY A 491 14.28 -15.07 28.22
C GLY A 491 13.07 -15.71 28.92
N ARG A 492 11.94 -15.91 28.24
CA ARG A 492 10.79 -16.67 28.77
C ARG A 492 11.02 -18.17 28.73
N ILE A 493 11.75 -18.67 27.73
CA ILE A 493 12.08 -20.10 27.55
C ILE A 493 13.51 -20.42 27.99
N ARG A 494 14.49 -19.52 27.71
CA ARG A 494 15.89 -19.65 28.12
C ARG A 494 16.09 -19.05 29.49
N ARG A 495 15.71 -19.80 30.51
CA ARG A 495 15.73 -19.35 31.92
C ARG A 495 16.09 -20.51 32.84
N TYR A 496 16.56 -20.19 34.04
CA TYR A 496 16.84 -21.21 35.07
C TYR A 496 15.68 -22.22 35.21
N GLY A 497 16.04 -23.50 35.17
CA GLY A 497 15.06 -24.61 35.16
C GLY A 497 14.76 -25.19 33.78
N GLN A 498 15.26 -24.60 32.70
CA GLN A 498 15.16 -25.19 31.34
C GLN A 498 16.08 -26.45 31.27
N LYS A 499 15.49 -27.55 30.81
CA LYS A 499 16.18 -28.85 30.71
C LYS A 499 16.49 -29.28 29.28
N LYS A 500 15.98 -28.55 28.31
CA LYS A 500 16.12 -28.85 26.88
C LYS A 500 16.91 -27.74 26.18
N THR A 501 17.52 -28.06 25.04
CA THR A 501 18.07 -27.06 24.13
C THR A 501 16.97 -26.12 23.68
N CYS A 502 17.15 -24.82 23.86
CA CYS A 502 16.23 -23.80 23.33
C CYS A 502 16.47 -23.63 21.84
N LYS A 503 15.40 -23.63 21.05
CA LYS A 503 15.46 -23.43 19.60
C LYS A 503 14.62 -22.22 19.19
N ILE A 504 15.26 -21.31 18.50
CA ILE A 504 14.62 -20.06 18.02
C ILE A 504 14.44 -20.16 16.51
N TRP A 505 13.22 -19.92 16.07
CA TRP A 505 12.85 -19.96 14.66
C TRP A 505 12.40 -18.56 14.23
N ARG A 506 13.12 -17.94 13.27
CA ARG A 506 12.75 -16.62 12.72
C ARG A 506 12.30 -16.79 11.29
N TYR A 507 11.07 -16.39 11.02
CA TYR A 507 10.46 -16.44 9.68
C TYR A 507 10.62 -15.08 8.99
N LEU A 508 11.25 -15.09 7.83
CA LEU A 508 11.46 -13.89 7.00
C LEU A 508 10.99 -14.16 5.57
N CYS A 509 10.29 -13.19 4.97
CA CYS A 509 10.02 -13.20 3.54
C CYS A 509 11.16 -12.49 2.81
N ASN A 510 11.73 -13.16 1.82
CA ASN A 510 12.80 -12.61 0.99
C ASN A 510 12.28 -11.41 0.17
N ASP A 511 13.15 -10.45 -0.11
CA ASP A 511 12.88 -9.25 -0.92
C ASP A 511 11.69 -8.40 -0.41
N THR A 512 11.43 -8.43 0.90
CA THR A 512 10.38 -7.66 1.56
C THR A 512 10.92 -6.88 2.75
N ILE A 513 10.04 -6.12 3.39
CA ILE A 513 10.34 -5.37 4.62
C ILE A 513 10.87 -6.28 5.75
N ASP A 514 10.50 -7.57 5.77
CA ASP A 514 11.03 -8.52 6.76
C ASP A 514 12.56 -8.57 6.73
N THR A 515 13.12 -8.74 5.52
CA THR A 515 14.57 -8.80 5.34
C THR A 515 15.24 -7.46 5.56
N GLU A 516 14.57 -6.35 5.24
CA GLU A 516 15.08 -5.00 5.51
C GLU A 516 15.20 -4.75 7.02
N ILE A 517 14.14 -5.01 7.78
CA ILE A 517 14.15 -4.83 9.25
C ILE A 517 15.16 -5.76 9.90
N TYR A 518 15.19 -7.03 9.48
CA TYR A 518 16.14 -7.99 10.06
C TYR A 518 17.60 -7.65 9.76
N LYS A 519 17.92 -7.16 8.56
CA LYS A 519 19.28 -6.66 8.23
C LYS A 519 19.68 -5.43 9.05
N ASN A 520 18.71 -4.57 9.36
CA ASN A 520 18.97 -3.34 10.11
C ASN A 520 19.11 -3.58 11.61
N TYR A 521 18.34 -4.50 12.18
CA TYR A 521 18.21 -4.67 13.63
C TYR A 521 18.45 -6.09 14.11
N GLY A 522 18.36 -7.10 13.24
CA GLY A 522 18.55 -8.50 13.62
C GLY A 522 19.98 -8.78 14.08
N VAL A 523 20.13 -9.72 15.00
CA VAL A 523 21.45 -10.20 15.41
C VAL A 523 21.94 -11.15 14.31
N PRO A 524 23.16 -10.95 13.74
CA PRO A 524 23.73 -11.92 12.82
C PRO A 524 23.81 -13.29 13.50
N LEU A 525 23.40 -14.35 12.79
CA LEU A 525 23.63 -15.72 13.25
C LEU A 525 25.14 -15.95 13.35
N VAL A 526 25.63 -16.27 14.53
CA VAL A 526 27.06 -16.57 14.82
C VAL A 526 27.38 -17.97 14.32
#